data_584ea01dfadf412a8423bf0687c9a6e1
#
_entry.id   584ea01dfadf412a8423bf0687c9a6e1
#
_cell.length_a   1.000
_cell.length_b   1.000
_cell.length_c   1.000
_cell.angle_alpha   90.00
_cell.angle_beta   90.00
_cell.angle_gamma   90.00
#
_symmetry.space_group_name_H-M   'P 1'
#
loop_
_entity.id
_entity.type
_entity.pdbx_description
1 polymer ?
#
loop_
_entity_poly.entity_id
_entity_poly.type
_entity_poly.pdbx_seq_one_letter_code
_entity_poly.pdbx_strand_id
1 'polypeptide(L)'
;MLDGYAAKECPVRTHNELSRVVPAPEWVPSAELQALFDGGRQFEAKIFAELLDFHPTTAVLVDPALRGGDAIAKTLAAMDSEVPLVLGGWLPDDVTGGRSGKPDILVKVDGGYLPADVKNHKTLEAAKKASKPVSSLAQPGLWWDAPGLTANSTNYYDDALQLAHYTRMLEACGFHPGQDRLFGAILGTSLVALPGQDPAFVFAWHDLTRPTRATFSRSRGKVFRS
;
A
#
# COMPACT_ATOMS: atom_id res chain seq x y z
N MET A 1 -12.33 -5.68 13.47
CA MET A 1 -11.14 -4.93 13.04
C MET A 1 -11.46 -4.12 11.81
N LEU A 2 -10.84 -2.97 11.64
CA LEU A 2 -10.93 -2.14 10.44
C LEU A 2 -9.80 -2.50 9.50
N ASP A 3 -10.09 -2.67 8.22
CA ASP A 3 -9.07 -2.88 7.19
C ASP A 3 -8.52 -1.56 6.64
N GLY A 4 -7.51 -1.61 5.77
CA GLY A 4 -6.89 -0.42 5.17
C GLY A 4 -7.82 0.42 4.30
N TYR A 5 -9.00 -0.08 3.92
CA TYR A 5 -10.00 0.66 3.18
C TYR A 5 -10.93 1.46 4.09
N ALA A 6 -11.14 1.01 5.33
CA ALA A 6 -12.06 1.67 6.26
C ALA A 6 -11.72 3.15 6.52
N ALA A 7 -10.44 3.50 6.53
CA ALA A 7 -9.99 4.89 6.69
C ALA A 7 -10.36 5.82 5.51
N LYS A 8 -10.65 5.25 4.34
CA LYS A 8 -11.03 5.96 3.11
C LYS A 8 -12.54 6.08 2.94
N GLU A 9 -13.28 5.26 3.65
CA GLU A 9 -14.73 5.13 3.54
C GLU A 9 -15.46 6.17 4.40
N CYS A 10 -16.76 6.35 4.11
CA CYS A 10 -17.65 7.13 4.97
C CYS A 10 -17.77 6.44 6.34
N PRO A 11 -17.53 7.13 7.47
CA PRO A 11 -17.62 6.51 8.80
C PRO A 11 -18.98 5.86 9.09
N VAL A 12 -20.06 6.44 8.57
CA VAL A 12 -21.41 5.87 8.72
C VAL A 12 -21.55 4.56 7.97
N ARG A 13 -21.02 4.48 6.75
CA ARG A 13 -20.99 3.25 5.96
C ARG A 13 -20.16 2.17 6.68
N THR A 14 -18.95 2.50 7.08
CA THR A 14 -18.09 1.60 7.84
C THR A 14 -18.76 1.11 9.13
N HIS A 15 -19.42 2.01 9.87
CA HIS A 15 -20.19 1.64 11.07
C HIS A 15 -21.32 0.65 10.72
N ASN A 16 -22.09 0.91 9.68
CA ASN A 16 -23.21 0.05 9.28
C ASN A 16 -22.74 -1.33 8.80
N GLU A 17 -21.64 -1.40 8.07
CA GLU A 17 -21.05 -2.66 7.60
C GLU A 17 -20.49 -3.51 8.74
N LEU A 18 -19.94 -2.90 9.77
CA LEU A 18 -19.42 -3.57 10.97
C LEU A 18 -20.49 -3.85 12.04
N SER A 19 -21.52 -3.05 12.06
CA SER A 19 -22.66 -3.18 12.97
C SER A 19 -23.54 -4.32 12.46
N ARG A 20 -23.50 -5.45 13.11
CA ARG A 20 -24.37 -6.61 12.79
C ARG A 20 -25.88 -6.35 12.98
N VAL A 21 -26.26 -5.14 13.32
CA VAL A 21 -27.65 -4.71 13.53
C VAL A 21 -28.36 -4.49 12.19
N VAL A 22 -27.62 -4.07 11.15
CA VAL A 22 -28.17 -3.90 9.80
C VAL A 22 -27.68 -5.04 8.92
N PRO A 23 -28.57 -5.84 8.31
CA PRO A 23 -28.15 -6.86 7.36
C PRO A 23 -27.37 -6.21 6.22
N ALA A 24 -26.23 -6.78 5.87
CA ALA A 24 -25.50 -6.34 4.68
C ALA A 24 -26.39 -6.54 3.45
N PRO A 25 -26.60 -5.51 2.61
CA PRO A 25 -27.33 -5.71 1.36
C PRO A 25 -26.61 -6.74 0.49
N GLU A 26 -27.37 -7.57 -0.18
CA GLU A 26 -26.82 -8.45 -1.21
C GLU A 26 -26.31 -7.58 -2.35
N TRP A 27 -24.98 -7.45 -2.45
CA TRP A 27 -24.34 -6.57 -3.40
C TRP A 27 -23.60 -7.37 -4.46
N VAL A 28 -23.99 -7.20 -5.71
CA VAL A 28 -23.30 -7.78 -6.87
C VAL A 28 -22.65 -6.63 -7.65
N PRO A 29 -21.34 -6.69 -7.92
CA PRO A 29 -20.69 -5.65 -8.70
C PRO A 29 -21.23 -5.61 -10.12
N SER A 30 -21.36 -4.41 -10.70
CA SER A 30 -21.65 -4.28 -12.13
C SER A 30 -20.51 -4.89 -12.96
N ALA A 31 -20.77 -5.22 -14.24
CA ALA A 31 -19.75 -5.77 -15.12
C ALA A 31 -18.54 -4.84 -15.27
N GLU A 32 -18.77 -3.51 -15.30
CA GLU A 32 -17.70 -2.51 -15.36
C GLU A 32 -16.87 -2.50 -14.07
N LEU A 33 -17.51 -2.58 -12.91
CA LEU A 33 -16.81 -2.63 -11.63
C LEU A 33 -16.06 -3.94 -11.45
N GLN A 34 -16.63 -5.05 -11.92
CA GLN A 34 -15.94 -6.34 -11.94
C GLN A 34 -14.68 -6.28 -12.83
N ALA A 35 -14.79 -5.70 -14.03
CA ALA A 35 -13.65 -5.50 -14.92
C ALA A 35 -12.55 -4.62 -14.29
N LEU A 36 -12.94 -3.60 -13.50
CA LEU A 36 -11.99 -2.78 -12.76
C LEU A 36 -11.24 -3.60 -11.70
N PHE A 37 -11.92 -4.45 -10.94
CA PHE A 37 -11.30 -5.35 -9.97
C PHE A 37 -10.38 -6.37 -10.64
N ASP A 38 -10.80 -6.92 -11.78
CA ASP A 38 -10.00 -7.87 -12.54
C ASP A 38 -8.73 -7.20 -13.08
N GLY A 39 -8.84 -5.98 -13.61
CA GLY A 39 -7.70 -5.18 -14.03
C GLY A 39 -6.72 -4.88 -12.89
N GLY A 40 -7.23 -4.62 -11.69
CA GLY A 40 -6.42 -4.44 -10.48
C GLY A 40 -5.62 -5.70 -10.14
N ARG A 41 -6.28 -6.85 -10.08
CA ARG A 41 -5.64 -8.15 -9.81
C ARG A 41 -4.61 -8.54 -10.87
N GLN A 42 -4.90 -8.29 -12.15
CA GLN A 42 -3.96 -8.56 -13.25
C GLN A 42 -2.71 -7.68 -13.15
N PHE A 43 -2.88 -6.40 -12.80
CA PHE A 43 -1.75 -5.49 -12.61
C PHE A 43 -0.90 -5.89 -11.41
N GLU A 44 -1.51 -6.24 -10.27
CA GLU A 44 -0.81 -6.75 -9.08
C GLU A 44 0.00 -8.02 -9.43
N ALA A 45 -0.62 -9.00 -10.09
CA ALA A 45 0.05 -10.22 -10.51
C ALA A 45 1.24 -9.96 -11.45
N LYS A 46 1.11 -8.98 -12.37
CA LYS A 46 2.20 -8.55 -13.24
C LYS A 46 3.37 -7.99 -12.43
N ILE A 47 3.11 -7.08 -11.50
CA ILE A 47 4.14 -6.48 -10.64
C ILE A 47 4.82 -7.55 -9.78
N PHE A 48 4.06 -8.48 -9.21
CA PHE A 48 4.63 -9.58 -8.42
C PHE A 48 5.55 -10.48 -9.27
N ALA A 49 5.16 -10.79 -10.50
CA ALA A 49 6.00 -11.56 -11.42
C ALA A 49 7.32 -10.83 -11.71
N GLU A 50 7.27 -9.54 -12.05
CA GLU A 50 8.47 -8.72 -12.28
C GLU A 50 9.37 -8.65 -11.04
N LEU A 51 8.80 -8.49 -9.84
CA LEU A 51 9.56 -8.50 -8.58
C LEU A 51 10.22 -9.85 -8.31
N LEU A 52 9.54 -10.95 -8.57
CA LEU A 52 10.11 -12.31 -8.43
C LEU A 52 11.23 -12.56 -9.44
N ASP A 53 11.12 -12.03 -10.66
CA ASP A 53 12.17 -12.11 -11.66
C ASP A 53 13.44 -11.34 -11.23
N PHE A 54 13.30 -10.16 -10.62
CA PHE A 54 14.41 -9.41 -10.05
C PHE A 54 14.98 -10.05 -8.78
N HIS A 55 14.14 -10.74 -7.99
CA HIS A 55 14.46 -11.23 -6.65
C HIS A 55 14.20 -12.74 -6.48
N PRO A 56 14.73 -13.60 -7.36
CA PRO A 56 14.35 -15.02 -7.40
C PRO A 56 14.69 -15.79 -6.12
N THR A 57 15.65 -15.32 -5.32
CA THR A 57 16.10 -15.95 -4.06
C THR A 57 15.92 -15.07 -2.83
N THR A 58 15.53 -13.80 -3.01
CA THR A 58 15.45 -12.79 -1.94
C THR A 58 14.03 -12.24 -1.76
N ALA A 59 13.07 -12.73 -2.51
CA ALA A 59 11.65 -12.45 -2.30
C ALA A 59 10.93 -13.71 -1.83
N VAL A 60 9.95 -13.53 -0.95
CA VAL A 60 8.99 -14.57 -0.54
C VAL A 60 7.59 -14.15 -0.95
N LEU A 61 6.95 -14.95 -1.79
CA LEU A 61 5.53 -14.84 -2.07
C LEU A 61 4.76 -15.68 -1.04
N VAL A 62 3.90 -15.02 -0.28
CA VAL A 62 2.94 -15.71 0.60
C VAL A 62 1.88 -16.35 -0.29
N ASP A 63 1.71 -17.66 -0.19
CA ASP A 63 0.77 -18.40 -1.02
C ASP A 63 -0.64 -17.77 -0.96
N PRO A 64 -1.22 -17.33 -2.08
CA PRO A 64 -2.56 -16.75 -2.12
C PRO A 64 -3.67 -17.69 -1.61
N ALA A 65 -3.41 -19.00 -1.50
CA ALA A 65 -4.35 -19.95 -0.92
C ALA A 65 -4.38 -19.90 0.63
N LEU A 66 -3.31 -19.45 1.27
CA LEU A 66 -3.25 -19.31 2.73
C LEU A 66 -4.21 -18.22 3.22
N ARG A 67 -4.75 -18.40 4.41
CA ARG A 67 -5.66 -17.47 5.07
C ARG A 67 -5.37 -17.37 6.57
N GLY A 68 -5.78 -16.25 7.17
CA GLY A 68 -5.75 -16.07 8.62
C GLY A 68 -4.39 -16.37 9.23
N GLY A 69 -4.39 -17.21 10.28
CA GLY A 69 -3.19 -17.52 11.04
C GLY A 69 -2.03 -18.09 10.23
N ASP A 70 -2.30 -18.94 9.23
CA ASP A 70 -1.26 -19.58 8.41
C ASP A 70 -0.56 -18.55 7.52
N ALA A 71 -1.32 -17.62 6.91
CA ALA A 71 -0.76 -16.54 6.11
C ALA A 71 0.07 -15.57 6.98
N ILE A 72 -0.44 -15.23 8.17
CA ILE A 72 0.27 -14.41 9.17
C ILE A 72 1.58 -15.08 9.60
N ALA A 73 1.52 -16.37 9.97
CA ALA A 73 2.70 -17.11 10.39
C ALA A 73 3.79 -17.15 9.30
N LYS A 74 3.39 -17.33 8.04
CA LYS A 74 4.32 -17.32 6.91
C LYS A 74 4.95 -15.93 6.71
N THR A 75 4.17 -14.86 6.86
CA THR A 75 4.64 -13.47 6.76
C THR A 75 5.63 -13.15 7.88
N LEU A 76 5.29 -13.50 9.13
CA LEU A 76 6.17 -13.27 10.28
C LEU A 76 7.48 -14.05 10.14
N ALA A 77 7.43 -15.33 9.76
CA ALA A 77 8.63 -16.14 9.55
C ALA A 77 9.56 -15.55 8.46
N ALA A 78 9.00 -14.97 7.40
CA ALA A 78 9.78 -14.29 6.39
C ALA A 78 10.43 -13.00 6.93
N MET A 79 9.69 -12.20 7.72
CA MET A 79 10.21 -10.98 8.34
C MET A 79 11.26 -11.30 9.42
N ASP A 80 11.06 -12.31 10.26
CA ASP A 80 12.05 -12.77 11.25
C ASP A 80 13.34 -13.27 10.59
N SER A 81 13.21 -13.88 9.41
CA SER A 81 14.36 -14.30 8.59
C SER A 81 15.00 -13.17 7.80
N GLU A 82 14.55 -11.94 8.01
CA GLU A 82 15.05 -10.73 7.33
C GLU A 82 14.98 -10.78 5.80
N VAL A 83 13.98 -11.48 5.25
CA VAL A 83 13.79 -11.58 3.80
C VAL A 83 13.63 -10.18 3.21
N PRO A 84 14.43 -9.79 2.17
CA PRO A 84 14.39 -8.44 1.61
C PRO A 84 13.03 -8.00 1.08
N LEU A 85 12.21 -8.94 0.59
CA LEU A 85 10.93 -8.61 -0.01
C LEU A 85 9.88 -9.69 0.31
N VAL A 86 8.75 -9.29 0.92
CA VAL A 86 7.61 -10.18 1.17
C VAL A 86 6.43 -9.71 0.35
N LEU A 87 5.89 -10.57 -0.51
CA LEU A 87 4.77 -10.29 -1.42
C LEU A 87 3.50 -10.96 -0.90
N GLY A 88 2.38 -10.24 -0.93
CA GLY A 88 1.07 -10.73 -0.48
C GLY A 88 1.01 -11.03 1.04
N GLY A 89 1.80 -10.30 1.84
CA GLY A 89 1.92 -10.55 3.28
C GLY A 89 0.64 -10.21 4.05
N TRP A 90 0.36 -10.99 5.11
CA TRP A 90 -0.71 -10.72 6.07
C TRP A 90 -0.08 -10.32 7.40
N LEU A 91 -0.43 -9.12 7.90
CA LEU A 91 0.04 -8.68 9.20
C LEU A 91 -0.86 -9.20 10.33
N PRO A 92 -0.29 -9.44 11.53
CA PRO A 92 -1.11 -9.70 12.72
C PRO A 92 -2.10 -8.57 12.97
N ASP A 93 -3.27 -8.91 13.49
CA ASP A 93 -4.24 -7.91 13.91
C ASP A 93 -3.67 -7.01 15.01
N ASP A 94 -3.70 -5.70 14.81
CA ASP A 94 -3.46 -4.72 15.87
C ASP A 94 -4.75 -4.58 16.71
N VAL A 95 -4.86 -5.42 17.73
CA VAL A 95 -6.05 -5.47 18.59
C VAL A 95 -6.26 -4.14 19.32
N THR A 96 -5.20 -3.51 19.79
CA THR A 96 -5.24 -2.24 20.52
C THR A 96 -5.70 -1.09 19.62
N GLY A 97 -5.18 -1.04 18.40
CA GLY A 97 -5.56 -0.03 17.41
C GLY A 97 -6.81 -0.39 16.60
N GLY A 98 -7.35 -1.60 16.77
CA GLY A 98 -8.52 -2.07 16.04
C GLY A 98 -8.28 -2.29 14.55
N ARG A 99 -7.05 -2.63 14.13
CA ARG A 99 -6.65 -2.72 12.72
C ARG A 99 -6.39 -4.15 12.29
N SER A 100 -6.78 -4.46 11.06
CA SER A 100 -6.40 -5.67 10.33
C SER A 100 -5.95 -5.29 8.93
N GLY A 101 -5.07 -6.06 8.30
CA GLY A 101 -4.64 -5.69 6.96
C GLY A 101 -3.65 -6.66 6.31
N LYS A 102 -3.58 -6.46 5.01
CA LYS A 102 -2.76 -7.24 4.09
C LYS A 102 -2.09 -6.27 3.11
N PRO A 103 -0.89 -5.76 3.44
CA PRO A 103 -0.11 -5.00 2.48
C PRO A 103 0.31 -5.90 1.31
N ASP A 104 0.27 -5.37 0.10
CA ASP A 104 0.68 -6.15 -1.08
C ASP A 104 2.16 -6.51 -1.03
N ILE A 105 3.00 -5.58 -0.52
CA ILE A 105 4.44 -5.74 -0.46
C ILE A 105 4.96 -5.21 0.87
N LEU A 106 5.91 -5.95 1.47
CA LEU A 106 6.73 -5.47 2.58
C LEU A 106 8.18 -5.39 2.11
N VAL A 107 8.77 -4.21 2.20
CA VAL A 107 10.15 -3.93 1.77
C VAL A 107 11.04 -3.84 3.00
N LYS A 108 12.08 -4.68 3.08
CA LYS A 108 13.09 -4.62 4.14
C LYS A 108 13.93 -3.35 3.97
N VAL A 109 14.11 -2.65 5.06
CA VAL A 109 15.03 -1.52 5.22
C VAL A 109 15.84 -1.70 6.51
N ASP A 110 16.80 -0.82 6.76
CA ASP A 110 17.52 -0.83 8.04
C ASP A 110 16.53 -0.69 9.21
N GLY A 111 16.57 -1.66 10.11
CA GLY A 111 15.78 -1.68 11.34
C GLY A 111 14.37 -2.27 11.20
N GLY A 112 13.91 -2.69 10.00
CA GLY A 112 12.57 -3.29 9.88
C GLY A 112 12.01 -3.32 8.47
N TYR A 113 10.68 -3.18 8.37
CA TYR A 113 9.95 -3.23 7.10
C TYR A 113 9.08 -2.00 6.90
N LEU A 114 8.95 -1.59 5.64
CA LEU A 114 8.03 -0.55 5.19
C LEU A 114 6.96 -1.16 4.27
N PRO A 115 5.70 -0.71 4.38
CA PRO A 115 4.64 -1.21 3.54
C PRO A 115 4.69 -0.60 2.15
N ALA A 116 4.34 -1.39 1.14
CA ALA A 116 4.01 -0.88 -0.17
C ALA A 116 2.75 -1.58 -0.72
N ASP A 117 2.05 -0.87 -1.60
CA ASP A 117 0.78 -1.31 -2.14
C ASP A 117 0.76 -1.13 -3.67
N VAL A 118 0.11 -2.03 -4.39
CA VAL A 118 0.02 -2.02 -5.84
C VAL A 118 -1.31 -1.43 -6.27
N LYS A 119 -1.28 -0.43 -7.15
CA LYS A 119 -2.48 0.31 -7.58
C LYS A 119 -2.57 0.42 -9.09
N ASN A 120 -3.68 -0.03 -9.66
CA ASN A 120 -3.94 0.10 -11.10
C ASN A 120 -4.37 1.53 -11.48
N HIS A 121 -3.59 2.52 -11.00
CA HIS A 121 -3.77 3.93 -11.41
C HIS A 121 -2.41 4.65 -11.46
N LYS A 122 -2.39 5.85 -12.06
CA LYS A 122 -1.20 6.69 -12.08
C LYS A 122 -0.87 7.21 -10.68
N THR A 123 0.35 7.00 -10.24
CA THR A 123 0.86 7.43 -8.92
C THR A 123 1.71 8.68 -9.00
N LEU A 124 2.23 9.01 -10.18
CA LEU A 124 3.13 10.14 -10.40
C LEU A 124 2.60 11.05 -11.51
N GLU A 125 2.87 12.34 -11.36
CA GLU A 125 2.59 13.37 -12.35
C GLU A 125 3.77 14.33 -12.48
N ALA A 126 3.89 15.01 -13.65
CA ALA A 126 4.96 15.95 -13.90
C ALA A 126 4.79 17.25 -13.09
N ALA A 127 5.86 17.71 -12.45
CA ALA A 127 5.87 18.96 -11.67
C ALA A 127 7.26 19.60 -11.69
N LYS A 128 7.45 20.66 -12.49
CA LYS A 128 8.76 21.28 -12.81
C LYS A 128 9.65 21.61 -11.62
N LYS A 129 9.08 21.91 -10.45
CA LYS A 129 9.82 22.35 -9.24
C LYS A 129 9.75 21.32 -8.10
N ALA A 130 9.26 20.13 -8.38
CA ALA A 130 9.12 19.08 -7.39
C ALA A 130 10.17 17.98 -7.62
N SER A 131 10.39 17.20 -6.57
CA SER A 131 11.13 15.97 -6.61
C SER A 131 10.38 14.93 -5.77
N LYS A 132 10.37 13.69 -6.24
CA LYS A 132 9.69 12.60 -5.56
C LYS A 132 10.66 11.47 -5.27
N PRO A 133 10.77 10.99 -4.01
CA PRO A 133 11.52 9.79 -3.71
C PRO A 133 10.91 8.58 -4.44
N VAL A 134 11.75 7.87 -5.19
CA VAL A 134 11.37 6.65 -5.89
C VAL A 134 12.46 5.60 -5.73
N SER A 135 12.12 4.33 -5.96
CA SER A 135 13.09 3.23 -6.09
C SER A 135 12.69 2.28 -7.20
N SER A 136 13.66 1.59 -7.77
CA SER A 136 13.42 0.59 -8.82
C SER A 136 12.88 -0.72 -8.25
N LEU A 137 12.29 -1.56 -9.11
CA LEU A 137 11.90 -2.91 -8.73
C LEU A 137 13.12 -3.78 -8.38
N ALA A 138 14.26 -3.53 -9.02
CA ALA A 138 15.49 -4.25 -8.73
C ALA A 138 16.14 -3.88 -7.38
N GLN A 139 15.89 -2.68 -6.87
CA GLN A 139 16.44 -2.18 -5.60
C GLN A 139 15.36 -1.44 -4.79
N PRO A 140 14.32 -2.14 -4.28
CA PRO A 140 13.18 -1.50 -3.64
C PRO A 140 13.53 -0.66 -2.41
N GLY A 141 14.53 -1.08 -1.62
CA GLY A 141 14.97 -0.38 -0.42
C GLY A 141 15.94 0.80 -0.67
N LEU A 142 16.39 1.01 -1.91
CA LEU A 142 17.33 2.07 -2.26
C LEU A 142 16.64 3.16 -3.09
N TRP A 143 16.36 4.30 -2.44
CA TRP A 143 15.59 5.40 -3.03
C TRP A 143 16.50 6.52 -3.51
N TRP A 144 16.01 7.23 -4.52
CA TRP A 144 16.60 8.49 -4.98
C TRP A 144 15.50 9.50 -5.28
N ASP A 145 15.86 10.76 -5.29
CA ASP A 145 14.93 11.84 -5.66
C ASP A 145 14.83 11.96 -7.18
N ALA A 146 13.65 11.65 -7.73
CA ALA A 146 13.36 11.82 -9.15
C ALA A 146 12.88 13.26 -9.41
N PRO A 147 13.70 14.11 -10.06
CA PRO A 147 13.34 15.50 -10.31
C PRO A 147 12.22 15.61 -11.34
N GLY A 148 11.41 16.68 -11.23
CA GLY A 148 10.31 16.93 -12.16
C GLY A 148 9.07 16.06 -11.94
N LEU A 149 9.00 15.31 -10.84
CA LEU A 149 7.89 14.46 -10.49
C LEU A 149 7.30 14.81 -9.12
N THR A 150 5.99 14.62 -8.99
CA THR A 150 5.25 14.66 -7.73
C THR A 150 4.25 13.52 -7.67
N ALA A 151 3.70 13.25 -6.49
CA ALA A 151 2.59 12.30 -6.37
C ALA A 151 1.35 12.81 -7.10
N ASN A 152 0.64 11.90 -7.78
CA ASN A 152 -0.64 12.23 -8.41
C ASN A 152 -1.65 12.64 -7.33
N SER A 153 -2.24 13.84 -7.49
CA SER A 153 -3.09 14.46 -6.48
C SER A 153 -4.44 13.76 -6.27
N THR A 154 -4.90 12.99 -7.26
CA THR A 154 -6.25 12.39 -7.24
C THR A 154 -6.39 11.31 -6.15
N ASN A 155 -5.38 10.44 -6.02
CA ASN A 155 -5.44 9.28 -5.11
C ASN A 155 -4.50 9.41 -3.91
N TYR A 156 -3.69 10.47 -3.87
CA TYR A 156 -2.61 10.64 -2.89
C TYR A 156 -3.05 10.40 -1.43
N TYR A 157 -4.19 10.98 -1.04
CA TYR A 157 -4.66 10.87 0.35
C TYR A 157 -5.15 9.47 0.70
N ASP A 158 -5.89 8.86 -0.21
CA ASP A 158 -6.43 7.52 -0.01
C ASP A 158 -5.29 6.49 0.07
N ASP A 159 -4.27 6.65 -0.77
CA ASP A 159 -3.07 5.83 -0.75
C ASP A 159 -2.27 6.04 0.53
N ALA A 160 -2.03 7.30 0.93
CA ALA A 160 -1.30 7.63 2.15
C ALA A 160 -2.01 7.12 3.42
N LEU A 161 -3.35 7.18 3.49
CA LEU A 161 -4.13 6.63 4.60
C LEU A 161 -3.97 5.12 4.71
N GLN A 162 -3.99 4.41 3.59
CA GLN A 162 -3.79 2.95 3.57
C GLN A 162 -2.37 2.58 4.01
N LEU A 163 -1.35 3.28 3.50
CA LEU A 163 0.02 3.07 3.92
C LEU A 163 0.22 3.36 5.41
N ALA A 164 -0.36 4.44 5.93
CA ALA A 164 -0.31 4.76 7.36
C ALA A 164 -0.99 3.68 8.21
N HIS A 165 -2.09 3.10 7.74
CA HIS A 165 -2.74 1.99 8.41
C HIS A 165 -1.80 0.77 8.55
N TYR A 166 -1.15 0.35 7.46
CA TYR A 166 -0.18 -0.75 7.49
C TYR A 166 1.07 -0.42 8.31
N THR A 167 1.55 0.83 8.26
CA THR A 167 2.64 1.30 9.11
C THR A 167 2.33 1.10 10.59
N ARG A 168 1.12 1.47 11.05
CA ARG A 168 0.68 1.25 12.43
C ARG A 168 0.58 -0.22 12.80
N MET A 169 0.21 -1.09 11.88
CA MET A 169 0.21 -2.52 12.11
C MET A 169 1.63 -3.09 12.24
N LEU A 170 2.57 -2.62 11.41
CA LEU A 170 3.99 -2.98 11.52
C LEU A 170 4.60 -2.51 12.84
N GLU A 171 4.23 -1.30 13.32
CA GLU A 171 4.63 -0.83 14.65
C GLU A 171 4.07 -1.74 15.76
N ALA A 172 2.79 -2.10 15.67
CA ALA A 172 2.13 -2.94 16.68
C ALA A 172 2.73 -4.35 16.78
N CYS A 173 3.22 -4.91 15.67
CA CYS A 173 3.89 -6.22 15.67
C CYS A 173 5.43 -6.15 15.78
N GLY A 174 6.02 -4.95 15.94
CA GLY A 174 7.44 -4.77 16.22
C GLY A 174 8.38 -4.85 15.01
N PHE A 175 7.84 -4.81 13.79
CA PHE A 175 8.63 -4.89 12.55
C PHE A 175 8.82 -3.56 11.85
N HIS A 176 8.29 -2.45 12.36
CA HIS A 176 8.52 -1.12 11.79
C HIS A 176 9.88 -0.57 12.23
N PRO A 177 10.67 0.09 11.35
CA PRO A 177 12.02 0.57 11.68
C PRO A 177 12.08 1.75 12.65
N GLY A 178 10.95 2.34 13.02
CA GLY A 178 10.89 3.43 14.00
C GLY A 178 10.33 4.74 13.44
N GLN A 179 10.13 5.72 14.34
CA GLN A 179 9.41 6.96 14.04
C GLN A 179 10.12 7.87 13.01
N ASP A 180 11.42 7.73 12.83
CA ASP A 180 12.20 8.48 11.84
C ASP A 180 12.04 7.94 10.41
N ARG A 181 11.34 6.83 10.24
CA ARG A 181 11.15 6.11 8.98
C ARG A 181 9.66 5.93 8.62
N LEU A 182 8.82 6.92 8.92
CA LEU A 182 7.39 6.87 8.59
C LEU A 182 7.17 7.08 7.09
N PHE A 183 7.44 6.03 6.32
CA PHE A 183 7.28 6.00 4.87
C PHE A 183 6.50 4.76 4.44
N GLY A 184 5.88 4.87 3.27
CA GLY A 184 5.30 3.75 2.56
C GLY A 184 5.34 4.03 1.05
N ALA A 185 5.22 3.03 0.22
CA ALA A 185 5.31 3.21 -1.22
C ALA A 185 4.04 2.76 -1.96
N ILE A 186 3.78 3.39 -3.10
CA ILE A 186 2.78 2.91 -4.05
C ILE A 186 3.48 2.54 -5.37
N LEU A 187 3.19 1.35 -5.86
CA LEU A 187 3.50 0.90 -7.20
C LEU A 187 2.27 1.09 -8.08
N GLY A 188 2.31 2.04 -8.98
CA GLY A 188 1.22 2.31 -9.89
C GLY A 188 1.61 2.17 -11.36
N THR A 189 0.72 2.59 -12.24
CA THR A 189 0.91 2.48 -13.69
C THR A 189 1.86 3.54 -14.28
N SER A 190 2.45 4.42 -13.45
CA SER A 190 3.42 5.41 -13.90
C SER A 190 4.76 4.78 -14.23
N LEU A 191 5.29 5.06 -15.41
CA LEU A 191 6.65 4.68 -15.80
C LEU A 191 7.59 5.86 -15.62
N VAL A 192 8.76 5.62 -15.08
CA VAL A 192 9.81 6.62 -14.85
C VAL A 192 11.04 6.25 -15.65
N ALA A 193 11.60 7.21 -16.39
CA ALA A 193 12.87 7.02 -17.07
C ALA A 193 14.00 6.90 -16.04
N LEU A 194 14.68 5.77 -16.04
CA LEU A 194 15.87 5.53 -15.22
C LEU A 194 17.11 5.90 -16.02
N PRO A 195 18.18 6.41 -15.39
CA PRO A 195 19.41 6.75 -16.11
C PRO A 195 19.94 5.57 -16.91
N GLY A 196 20.00 5.71 -18.24
CA GLY A 196 20.53 4.69 -19.15
C GLY A 196 19.65 3.44 -19.36
N GLN A 197 18.38 3.51 -18.96
CA GLN A 197 17.42 2.41 -19.09
C GLN A 197 16.10 2.90 -19.71
N ASP A 198 15.33 1.98 -20.24
CA ASP A 198 13.94 2.25 -20.65
C ASP A 198 13.06 2.63 -19.44
N PRO A 199 12.00 3.41 -19.65
CA PRO A 199 11.06 3.74 -18.59
C PRO A 199 10.46 2.49 -17.94
N ALA A 200 10.55 2.41 -16.61
CA ALA A 200 10.12 1.26 -15.83
C ALA A 200 9.17 1.66 -14.69
N PHE A 201 8.45 0.67 -14.14
CA PHE A 201 7.71 0.84 -12.91
C PHE A 201 8.65 1.15 -11.74
N VAL A 202 8.17 1.98 -10.83
CA VAL A 202 8.93 2.37 -9.63
C VAL A 202 8.03 2.34 -8.39
N PHE A 203 8.64 2.12 -7.25
CA PHE A 203 8.03 2.44 -5.97
C PHE A 203 8.03 3.96 -5.79
N ALA A 204 6.88 4.58 -5.67
CA ALA A 204 6.74 6.00 -5.35
C ALA A 204 6.58 6.15 -3.83
N TRP A 205 7.62 6.61 -3.13
CA TRP A 205 7.65 6.69 -1.68
C TRP A 205 6.90 7.91 -1.14
N HIS A 206 6.03 7.68 -0.17
CA HIS A 206 5.23 8.69 0.52
C HIS A 206 5.80 8.95 1.91
N ASP A 207 6.10 10.21 2.21
CA ASP A 207 6.42 10.68 3.55
C ASP A 207 5.12 10.81 4.35
N LEU A 208 4.93 9.93 5.33
CA LEU A 208 3.73 9.85 6.17
C LEU A 208 3.81 10.76 7.40
N THR A 209 4.92 11.49 7.60
CA THR A 209 5.07 12.45 8.69
C THR A 209 4.36 13.76 8.42
N ARG A 210 4.13 14.07 7.15
CA ARG A 210 3.51 15.34 6.75
C ARG A 210 2.03 15.32 7.08
N PRO A 211 1.53 16.30 7.87
CA PRO A 211 0.11 16.43 8.09
C PRO A 211 -0.56 16.70 6.74
N THR A 212 -1.26 15.70 6.24
CA THR A 212 -2.10 15.86 5.07
C THR A 212 -3.30 16.69 5.52
N ARG A 213 -3.52 17.87 4.92
CA ARG A 213 -4.81 18.53 5.06
C ARG A 213 -5.84 17.56 4.52
N ALA A 214 -6.73 17.07 5.38
CA ALA A 214 -7.95 16.42 4.95
C ALA A 214 -8.80 17.44 4.21
N THR A 215 -8.45 17.73 2.97
CA THR A 215 -9.32 18.44 2.05
C THR A 215 -10.36 17.42 1.61
N PHE A 216 -11.44 17.32 2.39
CA PHE A 216 -12.63 16.69 1.90
C PHE A 216 -12.99 17.36 0.59
N SER A 217 -12.91 16.62 -0.53
CA SER A 217 -13.32 17.15 -1.81
C SER A 217 -14.77 17.61 -1.68
N ARG A 218 -15.11 18.75 -2.28
CA ARG A 218 -16.48 19.28 -2.29
C ARG A 218 -17.50 18.27 -2.82
N SER A 219 -17.08 17.27 -3.55
CA SER A 219 -17.90 16.19 -4.09
C SER A 219 -18.31 15.13 -3.05
N ARG A 220 -17.60 15.03 -1.91
CA ARG A 220 -17.94 14.08 -0.84
C ARG A 220 -18.64 14.70 0.36
N GLY A 221 -19.35 15.77 0.14
CA GLY A 221 -20.22 16.36 1.13
C GLY A 221 -19.48 17.07 2.27
N LYS A 222 -19.99 18.21 2.66
CA LYS A 222 -19.58 19.05 3.79
C LYS A 222 -19.87 18.38 5.15
N VAL A 223 -19.37 17.17 5.36
CA VAL A 223 -19.58 16.49 6.63
C VAL A 223 -18.26 16.54 7.38
N PHE A 224 -18.24 17.23 8.46
CA PHE A 224 -17.14 17.49 9.40
C PHE A 224 -16.35 18.79 9.14
N ARG A 225 -17.04 19.90 9.42
CA ARG A 225 -16.39 21.02 10.10
C ARG A 225 -16.78 20.90 11.58
N SER A 226 -15.86 20.62 12.42
CA SER A 226 -15.84 21.02 13.82
C SER A 226 -14.51 21.63 14.09
#